data_6e6b189088cf477df590f8da79370319
#
_entry.id   6e6b189088cf477df590f8da79370319
#
_cell.length_a   1.000
_cell.length_b   1.000
_cell.length_c   1.000
_cell.angle_alpha   90.00
_cell.angle_beta   90.00
_cell.angle_gamma   90.00
#
_symmetry.space_group_name_H-M   'P 1'
#
loop_
_entity.id
_entity.type
_entity.pdbx_description
1 polymer ?
#
loop_
_entity_poly.entity_id
_entity_poly.type
_entity_poly.pdbx_seq_one_letter_code
_entity_poly.pdbx_strand_id
1 'polypeptide(L)'
;FGGSVGLEGPSIVTGAAIGSNVGRILRLKYKQIILLIGCGSAGVMAAIFNAPVAALVFALEVIVLNLAMSSIVPLLLASSAATLTSYFFVEQDVLFHAVELFNKGYEILDVPSFVVLGVFTGLVSVYFKRMYIAIEAKFEKIESRKHRLYIGGGLLVLLLFFFLSLYGE
;
A
#
# COMPACT_ATOMS: atom_id res chain seq x y z
N PHE A 1 12.39 20.30 0.35
CA PHE A 1 13.34 19.69 -0.59
C PHE A 1 12.64 19.04 -1.80
N GLY A 2 11.32 19.14 -1.94
CA GLY A 2 10.56 18.65 -3.10
C GLY A 2 10.41 17.13 -3.22
N GLY A 3 10.75 16.37 -2.19
CA GLY A 3 10.53 14.92 -2.19
C GLY A 3 9.05 14.57 -1.95
N SER A 4 8.46 13.75 -2.84
CA SER A 4 7.16 13.12 -2.64
C SER A 4 7.37 11.68 -2.20
N VAL A 5 6.74 11.26 -1.09
CA VAL A 5 6.95 9.93 -0.47
C VAL A 5 5.68 9.07 -0.57
N GLY A 6 4.65 9.54 -1.26
CA GLY A 6 3.35 8.89 -1.32
C GLY A 6 2.53 9.03 -0.03
N LEU A 7 1.23 8.88 -0.16
CA LEU A 7 0.29 8.96 0.96
C LEU A 7 -0.11 7.58 1.51
N GLU A 8 0.34 6.49 0.89
CA GLU A 8 -0.06 5.12 1.21
C GLU A 8 0.29 4.75 2.65
N GLY A 9 1.54 5.01 3.05
CA GLY A 9 2.01 4.72 4.41
C GLY A 9 1.21 5.46 5.49
N PRO A 10 1.12 6.80 5.45
CA PRO A 10 0.32 7.57 6.39
C PRO A 10 -1.16 7.17 6.42
N SER A 11 -1.74 6.85 5.26
CA SER A 11 -3.14 6.43 5.16
C SER A 11 -3.39 5.10 5.85
N ILE A 12 -2.50 4.12 5.66
CA ILE A 12 -2.56 2.82 6.35
C ILE A 12 -2.48 3.00 7.87
N VAL A 13 -1.56 3.83 8.35
CA VAL A 13 -1.40 4.13 9.77
C VAL A 13 -2.67 4.79 10.33
N THR A 14 -3.29 5.68 9.57
CA THR A 14 -4.56 6.31 9.96
C THR A 14 -5.68 5.27 10.08
N GLY A 15 -5.83 4.38 9.10
CA GLY A 15 -6.79 3.29 9.16
C GLY A 15 -6.55 2.35 10.35
N ALA A 16 -5.29 2.00 10.60
CA ALA A 16 -4.87 1.20 11.76
C ALA A 16 -5.23 1.89 13.09
N ALA A 17 -4.98 3.20 13.20
CA ALA A 17 -5.29 3.99 14.38
C ALA A 17 -6.80 4.05 14.65
N ILE A 18 -7.62 4.24 13.61
CA ILE A 18 -9.08 4.20 13.71
C ILE A 18 -9.53 2.82 14.23
N GLY A 19 -9.06 1.73 13.61
CA GLY A 19 -9.39 0.37 14.05
C GLY A 19 -8.99 0.10 15.51
N SER A 20 -7.81 0.55 15.93
CA SER A 20 -7.33 0.45 17.30
C SER A 20 -8.22 1.23 18.28
N ASN A 21 -8.58 2.46 17.94
CA ASN A 21 -9.41 3.31 18.79
C ASN A 21 -10.82 2.73 18.96
N VAL A 22 -11.43 2.28 17.87
CA VAL A 22 -12.73 1.60 17.92
C VAL A 22 -12.67 0.37 18.83
N GLY A 23 -11.63 -0.44 18.68
CA GLY A 23 -11.44 -1.63 19.52
C GLY A 23 -11.28 -1.31 21.01
N ARG A 24 -10.60 -0.20 21.35
CA ARG A 24 -10.46 0.28 22.73
C ARG A 24 -11.76 0.83 23.30
N ILE A 25 -12.52 1.61 22.53
CA ILE A 25 -13.81 2.17 22.93
C ILE A 25 -14.78 1.01 23.24
N LEU A 26 -14.78 -0.03 22.41
CA LEU A 26 -15.62 -1.22 22.60
C LEU A 26 -15.05 -2.19 23.65
N ARG A 27 -13.92 -1.87 24.28
CA ARG A 27 -13.24 -2.71 25.30
C ARG A 27 -13.00 -4.14 24.82
N LEU A 28 -12.60 -4.31 23.57
CA LEU A 28 -12.36 -5.63 22.98
C LEU A 28 -11.06 -6.25 23.49
N LYS A 29 -10.96 -7.57 23.36
CA LYS A 29 -9.73 -8.31 23.70
C LYS A 29 -8.62 -7.96 22.70
N TYR A 30 -7.37 -8.09 23.15
CA TYR A 30 -6.19 -7.77 22.36
C TYR A 30 -6.19 -8.36 20.93
N LYS A 31 -6.54 -9.64 20.78
CA LYS A 31 -6.64 -10.29 19.46
C LYS A 31 -7.69 -9.65 18.53
N GLN A 32 -8.79 -9.17 19.09
CA GLN A 32 -9.85 -8.49 18.35
C GLN A 32 -9.42 -7.07 17.94
N ILE A 33 -8.64 -6.40 18.78
CA ILE A 33 -8.06 -5.08 18.47
C ILE A 33 -7.08 -5.21 17.30
N ILE A 34 -6.20 -6.23 17.31
CA ILE A 34 -5.30 -6.48 16.17
C ILE A 34 -6.09 -6.75 14.89
N LEU A 35 -7.17 -7.52 14.97
CA LEU A 35 -8.03 -7.76 13.82
C LEU A 35 -8.65 -6.46 13.29
N LEU A 36 -9.14 -5.57 14.17
CA LEU A 36 -9.68 -4.27 13.76
C LEU A 36 -8.62 -3.34 13.17
N ILE A 37 -7.40 -3.39 13.67
CA ILE A 37 -6.26 -2.68 13.07
C ILE A 37 -6.06 -3.16 11.63
N GLY A 38 -6.06 -4.47 11.42
CA GLY A 38 -5.97 -5.07 10.09
C GLY A 38 -7.15 -4.66 9.19
N CYS A 39 -8.38 -4.68 9.71
CA CYS A 39 -9.58 -4.25 8.98
C CYS A 39 -9.52 -2.78 8.57
N GLY A 40 -9.08 -1.90 9.48
CA GLY A 40 -8.92 -0.47 9.18
C GLY A 40 -7.86 -0.22 8.11
N SER A 41 -6.72 -0.90 8.19
CA SER A 41 -5.65 -0.78 7.20
C SER A 41 -6.06 -1.36 5.84
N ALA A 42 -6.68 -2.54 5.83
CA ALA A 42 -7.19 -3.15 4.60
C ALA A 42 -8.27 -2.26 3.96
N GLY A 43 -9.17 -1.68 4.77
CA GLY A 43 -10.20 -0.79 4.29
C GLY A 43 -9.64 0.44 3.58
N VAL A 44 -8.66 1.11 4.17
CA VAL A 44 -8.02 2.28 3.56
C VAL A 44 -7.32 1.91 2.25
N MET A 45 -6.55 0.81 2.22
CA MET A 45 -5.90 0.35 1.00
C MET A 45 -6.90 -0.02 -0.09
N ALA A 46 -7.99 -0.69 0.28
CA ALA A 46 -9.05 -1.06 -0.65
C ALA A 46 -9.75 0.17 -1.24
N ALA A 47 -9.97 1.21 -0.43
CA ALA A 47 -10.60 2.45 -0.87
C ALA A 47 -9.71 3.26 -1.84
N ILE A 48 -8.38 3.31 -1.58
CA ILE A 48 -7.43 4.04 -2.42
C ILE A 48 -7.25 3.35 -3.78
N PHE A 49 -7.05 2.03 -3.78
CA PHE A 49 -6.70 1.28 -5.00
C PHE A 49 -7.89 0.62 -5.69
N ASN A 50 -9.10 0.73 -5.13
CA ASN A 50 -10.30 0.02 -5.60
C ASN A 50 -10.08 -1.51 -5.79
N ALA A 51 -9.23 -2.10 -4.94
CA ALA A 51 -8.78 -3.48 -5.03
C ALA A 51 -8.95 -4.22 -3.70
N PRO A 52 -10.18 -4.64 -3.33
CA PRO A 52 -10.46 -5.22 -2.01
C PRO A 52 -9.70 -6.52 -1.73
N VAL A 53 -9.50 -7.36 -2.74
CA VAL A 53 -8.76 -8.63 -2.60
C VAL A 53 -7.26 -8.37 -2.39
N ALA A 54 -6.67 -7.43 -3.13
CA ALA A 54 -5.26 -7.06 -2.95
C ALA A 54 -5.02 -6.43 -1.57
N ALA A 55 -5.93 -5.58 -1.11
CA ALA A 55 -5.87 -4.97 0.22
C ALA A 55 -6.00 -6.01 1.35
N LEU A 56 -6.85 -7.03 1.18
CA LEU A 56 -6.93 -8.17 2.09
C LEU A 56 -5.58 -8.90 2.19
N VAL A 57 -4.97 -9.26 1.05
CA VAL A 57 -3.68 -9.98 1.00
C VAL A 57 -2.59 -9.13 1.65
N PHE A 58 -2.54 -7.84 1.34
CA PHE A 58 -1.61 -6.90 1.95
C PHE A 58 -1.75 -6.86 3.48
N ALA A 59 -2.97 -6.75 4.00
CA ALA A 59 -3.21 -6.72 5.44
C ALA A 59 -2.82 -8.02 6.14
N LEU A 60 -3.06 -9.16 5.51
CA LEU A 60 -2.65 -10.47 6.01
C LEU A 60 -1.11 -10.60 6.07
N GLU A 61 -0.43 -10.13 5.06
CA GLU A 61 1.03 -10.27 4.97
C GLU A 61 1.78 -9.29 5.88
N VAL A 62 1.34 -8.03 5.90
CA VAL A 62 2.10 -6.95 6.55
C VAL A 62 1.71 -6.76 8.03
N ILE A 63 0.43 -6.90 8.34
CA ILE A 63 -0.09 -6.49 9.66
C ILE A 63 -0.40 -7.70 10.54
N VAL A 64 -0.88 -8.76 9.94
CA VAL A 64 -1.59 -9.82 10.66
C VAL A 64 -0.88 -11.17 10.53
N LEU A 65 0.44 -11.17 10.66
CA LEU A 65 1.31 -12.35 10.53
C LEU A 65 0.90 -13.59 11.34
N ASN A 66 0.01 -13.46 12.33
CA ASN A 66 -0.37 -14.54 13.25
C ASN A 66 -1.89 -14.80 13.34
N LEU A 67 -2.70 -14.32 12.40
CA LEU A 67 -4.13 -14.55 12.47
C LEU A 67 -4.54 -15.84 11.75
N ALA A 68 -5.43 -16.56 12.42
CA ALA A 68 -6.05 -17.76 11.88
C ALA A 68 -6.91 -17.44 10.64
N MET A 69 -7.25 -18.49 9.87
CA MET A 69 -8.18 -18.43 8.71
C MET A 69 -9.50 -17.71 9.02
N SER A 70 -9.93 -17.67 10.27
CA SER A 70 -11.12 -16.93 10.72
C SER A 70 -11.06 -15.42 10.56
N SER A 71 -9.88 -14.86 10.33
CA SER A 71 -9.69 -13.41 10.15
C SER A 71 -9.89 -12.94 8.72
N ILE A 72 -9.90 -13.85 7.75
CA ILE A 72 -10.05 -13.53 6.32
C ILE A 72 -11.43 -12.90 6.06
N VAL A 73 -12.48 -13.44 6.65
CA VAL A 73 -13.86 -12.96 6.41
C VAL A 73 -14.05 -11.52 6.89
N PRO A 74 -13.70 -11.14 8.14
CA PRO A 74 -13.80 -9.75 8.57
C PRO A 74 -12.95 -8.78 7.73
N LEU A 75 -11.74 -9.17 7.35
CA LEU A 75 -10.87 -8.35 6.51
C LEU A 75 -11.46 -8.13 5.12
N LEU A 76 -12.00 -9.20 4.51
CA LEU A 76 -12.66 -9.11 3.21
C LEU A 76 -13.91 -8.23 3.25
N LEU A 77 -14.73 -8.36 4.28
CA LEU A 77 -15.90 -7.51 4.47
C LEU A 77 -15.50 -6.04 4.65
N ALA A 78 -14.48 -5.76 5.47
CA ALA A 78 -14.00 -4.41 5.68
C ALA A 78 -13.45 -3.79 4.40
N SER A 79 -12.62 -4.51 3.65
CA SER A 79 -12.06 -4.02 2.38
C SER A 79 -13.14 -3.81 1.32
N SER A 80 -14.09 -4.73 1.19
CA SER A 80 -15.20 -4.59 0.23
C SER A 80 -16.13 -3.43 0.59
N ALA A 81 -16.48 -3.27 1.86
CA ALA A 81 -17.31 -2.16 2.32
C ALA A 81 -16.60 -0.81 2.10
N ALA A 82 -15.30 -0.73 2.35
CA ALA A 82 -14.51 0.47 2.12
C ALA A 82 -14.45 0.85 0.62
N THR A 83 -14.25 -0.13 -0.26
CA THR A 83 -14.29 0.11 -1.71
C THR A 83 -15.65 0.61 -2.16
N LEU A 84 -16.75 0.00 -1.70
CA LEU A 84 -18.10 0.45 -2.00
C LEU A 84 -18.34 1.87 -1.49
N THR A 85 -17.91 2.19 -0.28
CA THR A 85 -18.04 3.53 0.29
C THR A 85 -17.24 4.54 -0.52
N SER A 86 -16.01 4.22 -0.89
CA SER A 86 -15.18 5.07 -1.75
C SER A 86 -15.88 5.37 -3.07
N TYR A 87 -16.47 4.35 -3.70
CA TYR A 87 -17.21 4.49 -4.95
C TYR A 87 -18.39 5.46 -4.85
N PHE A 88 -19.07 5.52 -3.71
CA PHE A 88 -20.21 6.43 -3.52
C PHE A 88 -19.80 7.89 -3.24
N PHE A 89 -18.65 8.11 -2.59
CA PHE A 89 -18.24 9.44 -2.13
C PHE A 89 -17.19 10.10 -3.01
N VAL A 90 -16.42 9.33 -3.73
CA VAL A 90 -15.37 9.83 -4.62
C VAL A 90 -15.82 9.59 -6.04
N GLU A 91 -16.18 10.64 -6.76
CA GLU A 91 -16.46 10.56 -8.19
C GLU A 91 -15.26 9.90 -8.89
N GLN A 92 -15.54 9.00 -9.85
CA GLN A 92 -14.63 8.00 -10.40
C GLN A 92 -13.32 8.51 -11.06
N ASP A 93 -13.01 9.78 -10.99
CA ASP A 93 -11.86 10.39 -11.69
C ASP A 93 -10.50 10.20 -10.99
N VAL A 94 -10.44 9.48 -9.89
CA VAL A 94 -9.33 9.61 -8.92
C VAL A 94 -8.20 8.64 -9.14
N LEU A 95 -7.88 7.95 -10.01
CA LEU A 95 -6.51 7.33 -10.09
C LEU A 95 -6.15 6.58 -11.37
N PHE A 96 -7.12 6.14 -12.13
CA PHE A 96 -6.78 5.47 -13.37
C PHE A 96 -7.80 5.84 -14.46
N HIS A 97 -7.39 6.59 -15.45
CA HIS A 97 -8.03 6.69 -16.76
C HIS A 97 -8.17 5.31 -17.46
N ALA A 98 -7.93 4.24 -16.72
CA ALA A 98 -8.04 2.86 -17.17
C ALA A 98 -9.49 2.34 -17.22
N VAL A 99 -10.47 3.10 -16.75
CA VAL A 99 -11.89 2.64 -16.72
C VAL A 99 -12.44 2.39 -18.11
N GLU A 100 -11.95 3.07 -19.13
CA GLU A 100 -12.34 2.79 -20.52
C GLU A 100 -11.83 1.43 -21.03
N LEU A 101 -10.73 0.92 -20.49
CA LEU A 101 -10.19 -0.40 -20.82
C LEU A 101 -10.98 -1.55 -20.15
N PHE A 102 -11.64 -1.29 -19.03
CA PHE A 102 -12.42 -2.30 -18.27
C PHE A 102 -13.83 -2.55 -18.81
N ASN A 103 -14.30 -1.77 -19.78
CA ASN A 103 -15.58 -2.04 -20.46
C ASN A 103 -15.54 -3.28 -21.39
N LYS A 104 -14.37 -3.85 -21.65
CA LYS A 104 -14.23 -5.19 -22.21
C LYS A 104 -14.22 -6.16 -21.04
N GLY A 105 -15.26 -6.97 -20.88
CA GLY A 105 -15.32 -8.03 -19.87
C GLY A 105 -14.06 -8.91 -19.92
N TYR A 106 -13.59 -9.35 -18.75
CA TYR A 106 -12.44 -10.25 -18.67
C TYR A 106 -12.75 -11.59 -19.37
N GLU A 107 -11.92 -11.97 -20.31
CA GLU A 107 -11.98 -13.28 -20.94
C GLU A 107 -11.08 -14.27 -20.20
N ILE A 108 -11.46 -15.56 -20.21
CA ILE A 108 -10.63 -16.62 -19.58
C ILE A 108 -9.22 -16.67 -20.20
N LEU A 109 -9.10 -16.22 -21.46
CA LEU A 109 -7.81 -16.09 -22.16
C LEU A 109 -6.87 -15.04 -21.55
N ASP A 110 -7.35 -14.13 -20.72
CA ASP A 110 -6.52 -13.11 -20.05
C ASP A 110 -5.80 -13.66 -18.81
N VAL A 111 -6.26 -14.78 -18.26
CA VAL A 111 -5.68 -15.40 -17.04
C VAL A 111 -4.18 -15.67 -17.17
N PRO A 112 -3.67 -16.27 -18.26
CA PRO A 112 -2.22 -16.47 -18.41
C PRO A 112 -1.42 -15.16 -18.37
N SER A 113 -1.95 -14.09 -18.94
CA SER A 113 -1.32 -12.77 -18.94
C SER A 113 -1.21 -12.19 -17.53
N PHE A 114 -2.25 -12.35 -16.70
CA PHE A 114 -2.21 -11.95 -15.30
C PHE A 114 -1.20 -12.77 -14.48
N VAL A 115 -1.08 -14.08 -14.76
CA VAL A 115 -0.07 -14.93 -14.10
C VAL A 115 1.35 -14.46 -14.46
N VAL A 116 1.62 -14.22 -15.75
CA VAL A 116 2.92 -13.70 -16.19
C VAL A 116 3.21 -12.35 -15.57
N LEU A 117 2.23 -11.44 -15.52
CA LEU A 117 2.35 -10.15 -14.87
C LEU A 117 2.67 -10.31 -13.38
N GLY A 118 1.98 -11.22 -12.68
CA GLY A 118 2.22 -11.52 -11.27
C GLY A 118 3.63 -12.04 -11.00
N VAL A 119 4.14 -12.94 -11.83
CA VAL A 119 5.52 -13.42 -11.74
C VAL A 119 6.52 -12.29 -11.98
N PHE A 120 6.29 -11.50 -13.03
CA PHE A 120 7.19 -10.38 -13.36
C PHE A 120 7.22 -9.33 -12.25
N THR A 121 6.06 -8.91 -11.76
CA THR A 121 5.97 -7.94 -10.64
C THR A 121 6.60 -8.49 -9.36
N GLY A 122 6.45 -9.80 -9.08
CA GLY A 122 7.12 -10.46 -7.98
C GLY A 122 8.64 -10.40 -8.07
N LEU A 123 9.21 -10.67 -9.25
CA LEU A 123 10.65 -10.56 -9.48
C LEU A 123 11.16 -9.12 -9.32
N VAL A 124 10.42 -8.15 -9.87
CA VAL A 124 10.74 -6.72 -9.72
C VAL A 124 10.69 -6.31 -8.25
N SER A 125 9.70 -6.78 -7.49
CA SER A 125 9.58 -6.52 -6.05
C SER A 125 10.78 -7.03 -5.26
N VAL A 126 11.24 -8.26 -5.53
CA VAL A 126 12.44 -8.82 -4.90
C VAL A 126 13.69 -8.00 -5.25
N TYR A 127 13.82 -7.60 -6.51
CA TYR A 127 14.93 -6.74 -6.96
C TYR A 127 14.90 -5.39 -6.23
N PHE A 128 13.74 -4.73 -6.19
CA PHE A 128 13.54 -3.45 -5.52
C PHE A 128 13.89 -3.54 -4.02
N LYS A 129 13.39 -4.57 -3.32
CA LYS A 129 13.69 -4.80 -1.91
C LYS A 129 15.20 -4.96 -1.67
N ARG A 130 15.90 -5.74 -2.50
CA ARG A 130 17.35 -5.92 -2.40
C ARG A 130 18.11 -4.61 -2.62
N MET A 131 17.71 -3.83 -3.63
CA MET A 131 18.30 -2.52 -3.92
C MET A 131 18.07 -1.54 -2.77
N TYR A 132 16.84 -1.50 -2.23
CA TYR A 132 16.49 -0.64 -1.10
C TYR A 132 17.37 -0.94 0.12
N ILE A 133 17.45 -2.19 0.54
CA ILE A 133 18.28 -2.61 1.68
C ILE A 133 19.77 -2.32 1.42
N ALA A 134 20.26 -2.53 0.22
CA ALA A 134 21.66 -2.26 -0.12
C ALA A 134 21.99 -0.76 -0.07
N ILE A 135 21.07 0.10 -0.52
CA ILE A 135 21.21 1.55 -0.44
C ILE A 135 21.16 2.00 1.02
N GLU A 136 20.16 1.54 1.79
CA GLU A 136 20.02 1.84 3.20
C GLU A 136 21.28 1.49 3.99
N ALA A 137 21.82 0.28 3.81
CA ALA A 137 23.05 -0.17 4.45
C ALA A 137 24.29 0.68 4.07
N LYS A 138 24.34 1.24 2.86
CA LYS A 138 25.40 2.19 2.47
C LYS A 138 25.24 3.53 3.15
N PHE A 139 24.01 4.04 3.27
CA PHE A 139 23.75 5.29 3.97
C PHE A 139 23.93 5.17 5.47
N GLU A 140 23.66 4.02 6.08
CA GLU A 140 23.86 3.76 7.50
C GLU A 140 25.35 3.84 7.92
N LYS A 141 26.26 3.49 7.02
CA LYS A 141 27.72 3.61 7.25
C LYS A 141 28.21 5.05 7.38
N ILE A 142 27.40 6.02 7.02
CA ILE A 142 27.74 7.44 7.18
C ILE A 142 27.38 7.85 8.61
N GLU A 143 28.36 7.96 9.50
CA GLU A 143 28.18 8.28 10.92
C GLU A 143 27.54 9.66 11.15
N SER A 144 27.86 10.64 10.31
CA SER A 144 27.36 12.01 10.46
C SER A 144 25.97 12.18 9.85
N ARG A 145 24.97 12.47 10.69
CA ARG A 145 23.59 12.75 10.27
C ARG A 145 23.50 13.89 9.26
N LYS A 146 24.34 14.90 9.39
CA LYS A 146 24.39 16.05 8.47
C LYS A 146 24.88 15.65 7.08
N HIS A 147 25.99 14.88 7.01
CA HIS A 147 26.51 14.39 5.73
C HIS A 147 25.51 13.45 5.02
N ARG A 148 24.83 12.59 5.77
CA ARG A 148 23.75 11.73 5.23
C ARG A 148 22.63 12.56 4.58
N LEU A 149 22.23 13.66 5.25
CA LEU A 149 21.21 14.57 4.73
C LEU A 149 21.66 15.29 3.45
N TYR A 150 22.89 15.83 3.43
CA TYR A 150 23.40 16.54 2.26
C TYR A 150 23.62 15.62 1.06
N ILE A 151 24.17 14.43 1.26
CA ILE A 151 24.38 13.46 0.19
C ILE A 151 23.04 12.97 -0.35
N GLY A 152 22.11 12.56 0.53
CA GLY A 152 20.79 12.08 0.12
C GLY A 152 19.97 13.18 -0.58
N GLY A 153 19.94 14.38 -0.01
CA GLY A 153 19.24 15.52 -0.61
C GLY A 153 19.86 15.97 -1.94
N GLY A 154 21.18 16.01 -2.04
CA GLY A 154 21.87 16.35 -3.29
C GLY A 154 21.61 15.34 -4.41
N LEU A 155 21.63 14.03 -4.06
CA LEU A 155 21.32 12.96 -5.01
C LEU A 155 19.85 13.04 -5.48
N LEU A 156 18.93 13.33 -4.56
CA LEU A 156 17.52 13.51 -4.89
C LEU A 156 17.29 14.68 -5.84
N VAL A 157 17.91 15.84 -5.57
CA VAL A 157 17.82 17.02 -6.42
C VAL A 157 18.38 16.74 -7.82
N LEU A 158 19.50 16.03 -7.89
CA LEU A 158 20.12 15.64 -9.14
C LEU A 158 19.22 14.70 -9.95
N LEU A 159 18.61 13.71 -9.31
CA LEU A 159 17.63 12.81 -9.94
C LEU A 159 16.41 13.57 -10.45
N LEU A 160 15.85 14.48 -9.65
CA LEU A 160 14.68 15.28 -10.05
C LEU A 160 15.02 16.25 -11.20
N PHE A 161 16.25 16.74 -11.26
CA PHE A 161 16.67 17.59 -12.36
C PHE A 161 16.77 16.85 -13.70
N PHE A 162 17.28 15.61 -13.68
CA PHE A 162 17.36 14.78 -14.89
C PHE A 162 16.02 14.13 -15.28
N PHE A 163 15.17 13.84 -14.29
CA PHE A 163 13.91 13.15 -14.49
C PHE A 163 12.76 13.96 -13.89
N LEU A 164 12.35 15.01 -14.60
CA LEU A 164 11.23 15.87 -14.17
C LEU A 164 9.92 15.08 -13.94
N SER A 165 9.74 13.99 -14.68
CA SER A 165 8.58 13.09 -14.54
C SER A 165 8.51 12.37 -13.19
N LEU A 166 9.59 12.35 -12.40
CA LEU A 166 9.60 11.80 -11.04
C LEU A 166 9.07 12.76 -9.96
N TYR A 167 8.78 14.01 -10.37
CA TYR A 167 8.33 15.03 -9.41
C TYR A 167 6.94 14.78 -8.86
N GLY A 168 6.21 13.80 -9.34
CA GLY A 168 4.86 13.46 -8.88
C GLY A 168 3.88 14.63 -9.00
N GLU A 169 2.83 14.45 -9.75
CA GLU A 169 1.69 15.38 -9.77
C GLU A 169 0.88 15.28 -8.46
#